data_0267c184091e4a30d5af4e41a18557ef
#
_entry.id   0267c184091e4a30d5af4e41a18557ef
#
_cell.length_a   1.000
_cell.length_b   1.000
_cell.length_c   1.000
_cell.angle_alpha   90.00
_cell.angle_beta   90.00
_cell.angle_gamma   90.00
#
_symmetry.space_group_name_H-M   'P 1'
#
loop_
_entity.id
_entity.type
_entity.pdbx_description
1 polymer ?
#
loop_
_entity_poly.entity_id
_entity_poly.type
_entity_poly.pdbx_seq_one_letter_code
_entity_poly.pdbx_strand_id
1 'polypeptide(L)'
;PVLCVKFMTSKSFEFERSASAAISDHYYRNDAFSIPGSQQIIRKLPFRVTKRGYYKIDSVHLVARDLFLIKTYATIEENAAFLYVYPRLLTRHRELHLANTIIGDILTRSLYIDPLSFRGIRDYHSGDSMRYINWKSTAKNETLQVNTFYDTQQAHVALFVNLDTRKPGNTDHLKEYILSIAATLIQQLNNH
;
A
#
# COMPACT_ATOMS: atom_id res chain seq x y z
N PRO A 1 -8.35 33.38 -28.79
CA PRO A 1 -7.08 33.11 -28.11
C PRO A 1 -6.86 31.61 -28.01
N VAL A 2 -5.60 31.18 -28.15
CA VAL A 2 -5.17 29.80 -28.01
C VAL A 2 -4.48 29.66 -26.68
N LEU A 3 -4.98 28.76 -25.83
CA LEU A 3 -4.37 28.40 -24.56
C LEU A 3 -3.62 27.07 -24.71
N CYS A 4 -2.34 27.06 -24.43
CA CYS A 4 -1.53 25.87 -24.33
C CYS A 4 -1.31 25.50 -22.87
N VAL A 5 -1.65 24.29 -22.51
CA VAL A 5 -1.43 23.72 -21.19
C VAL A 5 -0.27 22.73 -21.28
N LYS A 6 0.80 23.00 -20.58
CA LYS A 6 2.01 22.16 -20.57
C LYS A 6 2.26 21.63 -19.17
N PHE A 7 2.45 20.34 -19.05
CA PHE A 7 2.86 19.72 -17.79
C PHE A 7 3.78 18.54 -18.03
N MET A 8 4.54 18.20 -17.01
CA MET A 8 5.52 17.15 -17.03
C MET A 8 5.08 16.00 -16.14
N THR A 9 5.21 14.78 -16.63
CA THR A 9 4.88 13.56 -15.87
C THR A 9 5.99 12.53 -16.01
N SER A 10 6.07 11.61 -15.04
CA SER A 10 6.97 10.45 -15.14
C SER A 10 6.60 9.55 -16.33
N LYS A 11 7.56 8.86 -16.90
CA LYS A 11 7.35 7.83 -17.95
C LYS A 11 6.41 6.70 -17.54
N SER A 12 6.21 6.51 -16.25
CA SER A 12 5.29 5.49 -15.75
C SER A 12 3.81 5.79 -16.02
N PHE A 13 3.50 7.01 -16.47
CA PHE A 13 2.15 7.40 -16.88
C PHE A 13 1.92 7.08 -18.35
N GLU A 14 0.97 6.22 -18.64
CA GLU A 14 0.49 5.92 -19.99
C GLU A 14 -0.85 6.60 -20.20
N PHE A 15 -0.90 7.53 -21.14
CA PHE A 15 -2.14 8.22 -21.53
C PHE A 15 -2.74 7.56 -22.78
N GLU A 16 -4.05 7.33 -22.81
CA GLU A 16 -4.73 6.65 -23.92
C GLU A 16 -4.64 7.40 -25.26
N ARG A 17 -4.44 8.71 -25.23
CA ARG A 17 -4.30 9.55 -26.44
C ARG A 17 -3.22 10.57 -26.21
N SER A 18 -2.01 10.30 -26.61
CA SER A 18 -0.95 11.28 -26.39
C SER A 18 -0.13 11.60 -27.63
N ALA A 19 -0.06 12.92 -27.91
CA ALA A 19 1.11 13.51 -28.54
C ALA A 19 2.04 13.97 -27.39
N SER A 20 2.80 13.05 -26.80
CA SER A 20 3.76 13.39 -25.77
C SER A 20 5.17 13.16 -26.28
N ALA A 21 6.05 14.14 -26.14
CA ALA A 21 7.47 13.98 -26.41
C ALA A 21 8.16 13.41 -25.16
N ALA A 22 8.84 12.28 -25.31
CA ALA A 22 9.64 11.71 -24.23
C ALA A 22 11.01 12.39 -24.23
N ILE A 23 11.38 13.00 -23.10
CA ILE A 23 12.72 13.54 -22.89
C ILE A 23 13.26 12.95 -21.59
N SER A 24 14.34 12.15 -21.69
CA SER A 24 14.91 11.46 -20.53
C SER A 24 13.89 10.59 -19.81
N ASP A 25 13.61 10.80 -18.53
CA ASP A 25 12.68 10.02 -17.70
C ASP A 25 11.29 10.64 -17.55
N HIS A 26 10.99 11.68 -18.32
CA HIS A 26 9.74 12.41 -18.24
C HIS A 26 9.05 12.52 -19.60
N TYR A 27 7.72 12.54 -19.54
CA TYR A 27 6.88 12.91 -20.67
C TYR A 27 6.44 14.36 -20.53
N TYR A 28 6.68 15.13 -21.57
CA TYR A 28 6.15 16.49 -21.71
C TYR A 28 4.87 16.41 -22.52
N ARG A 29 3.78 16.85 -21.90
CA ARG A 29 2.51 16.97 -22.57
C ARG A 29 2.19 18.42 -22.84
N ASN A 30 1.70 18.69 -24.05
CA ASN A 30 1.28 20.00 -24.50
C ASN A 30 -0.10 19.89 -25.17
N ASP A 31 -1.12 20.36 -24.48
CA ASP A 31 -2.49 20.38 -24.98
C ASP A 31 -2.86 21.83 -25.36
N ALA A 32 -3.34 22.02 -26.59
CA ALA A 32 -3.79 23.34 -27.08
C ALA A 32 -5.32 23.41 -27.09
N PHE A 33 -5.87 24.49 -26.58
CA PHE A 33 -7.30 24.75 -26.51
C PHE A 33 -7.61 26.09 -27.15
N SER A 34 -8.67 26.13 -27.96
CA SER A 34 -9.27 27.39 -28.40
C SER A 34 -10.41 27.71 -27.43
N ILE A 35 -10.27 28.77 -26.65
CA ILE A 35 -11.28 29.18 -25.66
C ILE A 35 -11.87 30.50 -26.11
N PRO A 36 -13.12 30.50 -26.63
CA PRO A 36 -13.90 31.73 -26.84
C PRO A 36 -14.16 32.41 -25.48
N GLY A 37 -14.51 33.69 -25.53
CA GLY A 37 -14.80 34.44 -24.31
C GLY A 37 -15.91 33.80 -23.45
N SER A 38 -15.79 33.88 -22.14
CA SER A 38 -16.80 33.41 -21.16
C SER A 38 -17.11 31.92 -21.21
N GLN A 39 -16.16 31.09 -21.61
CA GLN A 39 -16.33 29.62 -21.62
C GLN A 39 -15.37 28.94 -20.68
N GLN A 40 -15.82 27.83 -20.08
CA GLN A 40 -15.02 26.93 -19.29
C GLN A 40 -14.86 25.61 -20.02
N ILE A 41 -13.63 25.09 -20.10
CA ILE A 41 -13.35 23.80 -20.70
C ILE A 41 -12.87 22.84 -19.59
N ILE A 42 -13.59 21.74 -19.40
CA ILE A 42 -13.21 20.65 -18.51
C ILE A 42 -12.74 19.48 -19.36
N ARG A 43 -11.48 19.09 -19.20
CA ARG A 43 -10.92 17.93 -19.90
C ARG A 43 -10.51 16.84 -18.92
N LYS A 44 -11.09 15.66 -19.10
CA LYS A 44 -10.68 14.45 -18.37
C LYS A 44 -9.60 13.74 -19.17
N LEU A 45 -8.48 13.44 -18.54
CA LEU A 45 -7.36 12.72 -19.13
C LEU A 45 -7.26 11.35 -18.46
N PRO A 46 -7.77 10.30 -19.09
CA PRO A 46 -7.59 8.94 -18.59
C PRO A 46 -6.10 8.55 -18.71
N PHE A 47 -5.56 8.00 -17.66
CA PHE A 47 -4.20 7.51 -17.63
C PHE A 47 -4.12 6.19 -16.85
N ARG A 48 -3.07 5.42 -17.15
CA ARG A 48 -2.68 4.22 -16.39
C ARG A 48 -1.28 4.44 -15.88
N VAL A 49 -1.02 3.99 -14.66
CA VAL A 49 0.34 3.98 -14.10
C VAL A 49 0.85 2.54 -14.07
N THR A 50 2.03 2.33 -14.65
CA THR A 50 2.59 0.99 -14.85
C THR A 50 3.49 0.54 -13.71
N LYS A 51 4.02 1.47 -12.92
CA LYS A 51 4.90 1.18 -11.80
C LYS A 51 4.32 1.74 -10.50
N ARG A 52 4.49 1.00 -9.40
CA ARG A 52 4.17 1.52 -8.07
C ARG A 52 5.08 2.69 -7.72
N GLY A 53 4.62 3.57 -6.87
CA GLY A 53 5.43 4.68 -6.39
C GLY A 53 4.62 5.88 -5.94
N TYR A 54 5.34 6.88 -5.54
CA TYR A 54 4.82 8.20 -5.25
C TYR A 54 5.11 9.10 -6.45
N TYR A 55 4.06 9.67 -7.02
CA TYR A 55 4.14 10.56 -8.16
C TYR A 55 3.59 11.92 -7.79
N LYS A 56 4.28 12.95 -8.22
CA LYS A 56 3.90 14.33 -7.99
C LYS A 56 3.86 15.07 -9.32
N ILE A 57 2.83 15.89 -9.52
CA ILE A 57 2.76 16.87 -10.59
C ILE A 57 2.97 18.24 -9.92
N ASP A 58 4.17 18.81 -10.08
CA ASP A 58 4.58 19.98 -9.33
C ASP A 58 3.97 21.26 -9.87
N SER A 59 3.90 21.41 -11.18
CA SER A 59 3.44 22.63 -11.82
C SER A 59 2.80 22.37 -13.17
N VAL A 60 1.88 23.24 -13.51
CA VAL A 60 1.26 23.31 -14.82
C VAL A 60 1.58 24.67 -15.44
N HIS A 61 2.19 24.66 -16.60
CA HIS A 61 2.52 25.86 -17.35
C HIS A 61 1.37 26.20 -18.28
N LEU A 62 0.80 27.36 -18.12
CA LEU A 62 -0.25 27.90 -18.96
C LEU A 62 0.35 28.97 -19.88
N VAL A 63 0.19 28.78 -21.18
CA VAL A 63 0.66 29.74 -22.18
C VAL A 63 -0.51 30.17 -23.05
N ALA A 64 -0.98 31.38 -22.86
CA ALA A 64 -2.02 31.98 -23.67
C ALA A 64 -1.42 32.82 -24.78
N ARG A 65 -1.92 32.63 -26.02
CA ARG A 65 -1.52 33.39 -27.19
C ARG A 65 -2.71 34.07 -27.81
N ASP A 66 -2.49 35.32 -28.23
CA ASP A 66 -3.49 36.07 -28.96
C ASP A 66 -3.70 35.47 -30.35
N LEU A 67 -4.85 35.77 -30.99
CA LEU A 67 -5.21 35.31 -32.35
C LEU A 67 -4.17 35.70 -33.40
N PHE A 68 -3.55 36.82 -33.24
CA PHE A 68 -2.51 37.34 -34.16
C PHE A 68 -1.09 36.94 -33.76
N LEU A 69 -0.91 36.12 -32.68
CA LEU A 69 0.38 35.66 -32.13
C LEU A 69 1.34 36.80 -31.72
N ILE A 70 0.81 38.02 -31.54
CA ILE A 70 1.59 39.20 -31.20
C ILE A 70 1.94 39.20 -29.72
N LYS A 71 0.99 38.79 -28.86
CA LYS A 71 1.17 38.78 -27.40
C LYS A 71 1.09 37.37 -26.86
N THR A 72 2.03 37.03 -26.01
CA THR A 72 2.09 35.74 -25.28
C THR A 72 2.09 36.03 -23.79
N TYR A 73 1.15 35.44 -23.07
CA TYR A 73 1.08 35.46 -21.62
C TYR A 73 1.42 34.05 -21.11
N ALA A 74 2.39 33.96 -20.21
CA ALA A 74 2.76 32.72 -19.59
C ALA A 74 2.58 32.83 -18.09
N THR A 75 1.94 31.86 -17.48
CA THR A 75 1.84 31.73 -16.03
C THR A 75 2.12 30.29 -15.62
N ILE A 76 2.60 30.11 -14.41
CA ILE A 76 2.89 28.81 -13.82
C ILE A 76 1.93 28.66 -12.64
N GLU A 77 1.10 27.63 -12.69
CA GLU A 77 0.22 27.25 -11.59
C GLU A 77 0.91 26.14 -10.78
N GLU A 78 1.31 26.49 -9.58
CA GLU A 78 1.87 25.55 -8.61
C GLU A 78 0.75 24.83 -7.87
N ASN A 79 0.12 23.89 -8.52
CA ASN A 79 -0.92 23.06 -7.90
C ASN A 79 -0.41 21.63 -7.79
N ALA A 80 0.16 21.28 -6.64
CA ALA A 80 0.73 19.98 -6.40
C ALA A 80 -0.38 18.91 -6.34
N ALA A 81 -0.42 18.05 -7.33
CA ALA A 81 -1.23 16.85 -7.30
C ALA A 81 -0.35 15.64 -6.96
N PHE A 82 -0.81 14.86 -5.98
CA PHE A 82 -0.09 13.67 -5.52
C PHE A 82 -0.85 12.41 -5.90
N LEU A 83 -0.11 11.38 -6.31
CA LEU A 83 -0.64 10.07 -6.60
C LEU A 83 0.23 9.00 -5.94
N TYR A 84 -0.39 8.18 -5.09
CA TYR A 84 0.22 6.99 -4.52
C TYR A 84 -0.27 5.78 -5.28
N VAL A 85 0.67 5.04 -5.88
CA VAL A 85 0.37 3.80 -6.59
C VAL A 85 0.90 2.63 -5.80
N TYR A 86 -0.02 1.83 -5.27
CA TYR A 86 0.29 0.66 -4.44
C TYR A 86 0.69 -0.53 -5.29
N PRO A 87 1.40 -1.51 -4.72
CA PRO A 87 1.67 -2.78 -5.38
C PRO A 87 0.36 -3.47 -5.79
N ARG A 88 0.41 -4.23 -6.87
CA ARG A 88 -0.74 -5.02 -7.33
C ARG A 88 -1.05 -6.12 -6.31
N LEU A 89 -2.31 -6.24 -5.93
CA LEU A 89 -2.77 -7.34 -5.10
C LEU A 89 -2.84 -8.64 -5.90
N LEU A 90 -2.50 -9.74 -5.24
CA LEU A 90 -2.60 -11.07 -5.83
C LEU A 90 -4.06 -11.52 -5.83
N THR A 91 -4.57 -11.90 -6.99
CA THR A 91 -5.97 -12.32 -7.16
C THR A 91 -6.11 -13.79 -7.53
N ARG A 92 -4.99 -14.49 -7.84
CA ARG A 92 -5.02 -15.90 -8.21
C ARG A 92 -5.33 -16.76 -7.00
N HIS A 93 -6.27 -17.66 -7.14
CA HIS A 93 -6.76 -18.53 -6.07
C HIS A 93 -5.64 -19.29 -5.33
N ARG A 94 -4.63 -19.79 -6.05
CA ARG A 94 -3.50 -20.52 -5.46
C ARG A 94 -2.61 -19.63 -4.59
N GLU A 95 -2.38 -18.38 -4.99
CA GLU A 95 -1.56 -17.42 -4.26
C GLU A 95 -2.28 -16.93 -3.01
N LEU A 96 -3.61 -16.73 -3.11
CA LEU A 96 -4.46 -16.38 -1.97
C LEU A 96 -4.55 -17.53 -0.95
N HIS A 97 -4.57 -18.76 -1.40
CA HIS A 97 -4.58 -19.92 -0.50
C HIS A 97 -3.30 -19.96 0.35
N LEU A 98 -2.13 -19.75 -0.25
CA LEU A 98 -0.86 -19.66 0.48
C LEU A 98 -0.86 -18.52 1.50
N ALA A 99 -1.36 -17.35 1.11
CA ALA A 99 -1.48 -16.21 2.02
C ALA A 99 -2.41 -16.52 3.21
N ASN A 100 -3.56 -17.12 2.96
CA ASN A 100 -4.52 -17.53 4.00
C ASN A 100 -3.93 -18.60 4.95
N THR A 101 -3.13 -19.53 4.43
CA THR A 101 -2.46 -20.53 5.26
C THR A 101 -1.45 -19.88 6.20
N ILE A 102 -0.63 -18.96 5.68
CA ILE A 102 0.33 -18.18 6.49
C ILE A 102 -0.39 -17.37 7.57
N ILE A 103 -1.49 -16.71 7.23
CA ILE A 103 -2.30 -15.92 8.17
C ILE A 103 -2.92 -16.83 9.22
N GLY A 104 -3.49 -17.98 8.82
CA GLY A 104 -4.03 -18.96 9.75
C GLY A 104 -3.00 -19.45 10.77
N ASP A 105 -1.79 -19.74 10.31
CA ASP A 105 -0.68 -20.11 11.20
C ASP A 105 -0.25 -18.98 12.15
N ILE A 106 -0.24 -17.74 11.66
CA ILE A 106 0.07 -16.55 12.47
C ILE A 106 -1.01 -16.35 13.54
N LEU A 107 -2.28 -16.37 13.16
CA LEU A 107 -3.38 -16.17 14.09
C LEU A 107 -3.47 -17.30 15.13
N THR A 108 -3.24 -18.53 14.74
CA THR A 108 -3.24 -19.69 15.65
C THR A 108 -2.10 -19.61 16.67
N ARG A 109 -0.92 -19.15 16.26
CA ARG A 109 0.23 -18.96 17.15
C ARG A 109 0.15 -17.70 18.00
N SER A 110 -0.66 -16.74 17.61
CA SER A 110 -0.82 -15.43 18.25
C SER A 110 -1.75 -15.44 19.45
N LEU A 111 -2.31 -16.58 19.83
CA LEU A 111 -2.99 -16.76 21.11
C LEU A 111 -1.95 -16.72 22.25
N TYR A 112 -1.35 -15.55 22.45
CA TYR A 112 -0.47 -15.30 23.56
C TYR A 112 -1.31 -15.20 24.83
N ILE A 113 -1.10 -16.18 25.70
CA ILE A 113 -1.55 -16.07 27.10
C ILE A 113 -0.75 -14.95 27.74
N ASP A 114 -1.38 -13.86 28.12
CA ASP A 114 -0.72 -12.78 28.87
C ASP A 114 -0.54 -13.23 30.32
N PRO A 115 0.70 -13.51 30.77
CA PRO A 115 0.98 -13.97 32.13
C PRO A 115 0.62 -12.93 33.21
N LEU A 116 0.41 -11.67 32.82
CA LEU A 116 0.07 -10.58 33.72
C LEU A 116 -1.44 -10.43 33.92
N SER A 117 -2.26 -10.95 33.03
CA SER A 117 -3.72 -10.86 33.11
C SER A 117 -4.31 -12.14 33.70
N PHE A 118 -4.20 -12.27 35.04
CA PHE A 118 -4.74 -13.41 35.78
C PHE A 118 -6.26 -13.43 35.68
N ARG A 119 -6.84 -14.57 35.25
CA ARG A 119 -8.30 -14.78 35.16
C ARG A 119 -8.85 -15.55 36.35
N GLY A 120 -8.15 -16.59 36.79
CA GLY A 120 -8.61 -17.45 37.86
C GLY A 120 -7.79 -18.72 38.02
N ILE A 121 -8.28 -19.63 38.82
CA ILE A 121 -7.66 -20.94 39.06
C ILE A 121 -8.70 -22.02 38.70
N ARG A 122 -8.25 -23.07 38.01
CA ARG A 122 -9.08 -24.25 37.70
C ARG A 122 -8.30 -25.56 37.95
N ASP A 123 -9.02 -26.67 37.92
CA ASP A 123 -8.40 -27.98 38.00
C ASP A 123 -7.50 -28.25 36.77
N TYR A 124 -6.43 -28.96 36.98
CA TYR A 124 -5.49 -29.38 35.94
C TYR A 124 -6.12 -30.38 34.99
N HIS A 125 -5.94 -30.19 33.69
CA HIS A 125 -6.31 -31.15 32.64
C HIS A 125 -5.05 -31.68 31.94
N SER A 126 -5.14 -32.93 31.47
CA SER A 126 -4.05 -33.52 30.68
C SER A 126 -3.77 -32.68 29.44
N GLY A 127 -2.55 -32.11 29.37
CA GLY A 127 -2.12 -31.19 28.30
C GLY A 127 -1.84 -29.76 28.78
N ASP A 128 -2.20 -29.40 30.02
CA ASP A 128 -1.84 -28.11 30.60
C ASP A 128 -0.34 -28.03 30.88
N SER A 129 0.24 -26.86 30.65
CA SER A 129 1.63 -26.63 30.91
C SER A 129 1.92 -26.61 32.43
N MET A 130 2.83 -27.46 32.86
CA MET A 130 3.29 -27.53 34.25
C MET A 130 3.77 -26.20 34.82
N ARG A 131 4.18 -25.27 33.95
CA ARG A 131 4.66 -23.92 34.31
C ARG A 131 3.56 -23.07 34.96
N TYR A 132 2.30 -23.36 34.69
CA TYR A 132 1.17 -22.59 35.20
C TYR A 132 0.52 -23.21 36.44
N ILE A 133 1.09 -24.28 37.01
CA ILE A 133 0.57 -24.89 38.24
C ILE A 133 0.65 -23.92 39.39
N ASN A 134 -0.47 -23.75 40.07
CA ASN A 134 -0.54 -22.98 41.32
C ASN A 134 -0.31 -23.89 42.52
N TRP A 135 0.95 -24.01 42.93
CA TRP A 135 1.37 -24.89 44.02
C TRP A 135 0.69 -24.54 45.34
N LYS A 136 0.40 -23.24 45.59
CA LYS A 136 -0.24 -22.79 46.80
C LYS A 136 -1.73 -23.22 46.87
N SER A 137 -2.42 -23.18 45.75
CA SER A 137 -3.81 -23.64 45.66
C SER A 137 -3.92 -25.16 45.66
N THR A 138 -2.99 -25.83 44.99
CA THR A 138 -2.85 -27.30 44.95
C THR A 138 -2.66 -27.86 46.37
N ALA A 139 -1.82 -27.23 47.18
CA ALA A 139 -1.57 -27.67 48.56
C ALA A 139 -2.84 -27.51 49.47
N LYS A 140 -3.77 -26.61 49.14
CA LYS A 140 -4.98 -26.42 49.90
C LYS A 140 -6.11 -27.37 49.49
N ASN A 141 -6.19 -27.71 48.19
CA ASN A 141 -7.33 -28.44 47.63
C ASN A 141 -7.04 -29.90 47.35
N GLU A 142 -5.82 -30.37 47.63
CA GLU A 142 -5.34 -31.75 47.37
C GLU A 142 -5.47 -32.21 45.92
N THR A 143 -5.84 -31.31 45.02
CA THR A 143 -5.95 -31.53 43.58
C THR A 143 -5.05 -30.53 42.84
N LEU A 144 -4.44 -30.98 41.71
CA LEU A 144 -3.59 -30.11 40.91
C LEU A 144 -4.42 -28.94 40.36
N GLN A 145 -3.98 -27.73 40.65
CA GLN A 145 -4.64 -26.49 40.26
C GLN A 145 -3.74 -25.68 39.30
N VAL A 146 -4.33 -25.11 38.25
CA VAL A 146 -3.63 -24.33 37.23
C VAL A 146 -4.17 -22.90 37.18
N ASN A 147 -3.26 -21.95 37.11
CA ASN A 147 -3.61 -20.55 36.86
C ASN A 147 -4.12 -20.39 35.42
N THR A 148 -5.26 -19.76 35.26
CA THR A 148 -5.79 -19.34 33.97
C THR A 148 -5.59 -17.85 33.76
N PHE A 149 -5.33 -17.45 32.54
CA PHE A 149 -5.06 -16.07 32.15
C PHE A 149 -6.07 -15.67 31.05
N TYR A 150 -6.26 -14.37 30.89
CA TYR A 150 -7.04 -13.87 29.76
C TYR A 150 -6.24 -13.99 28.48
N ASP A 151 -6.89 -14.39 27.40
CA ASP A 151 -6.29 -14.37 26.08
C ASP A 151 -6.21 -12.90 25.60
N THR A 152 -5.04 -12.46 25.23
CA THR A 152 -4.87 -11.13 24.67
C THR A 152 -5.42 -11.10 23.27
N GLN A 153 -6.52 -10.40 23.03
CA GLN A 153 -7.18 -10.32 21.72
C GLN A 153 -6.44 -9.43 20.70
N GLN A 154 -5.36 -8.76 21.08
CA GLN A 154 -4.60 -7.92 20.18
C GLN A 154 -3.34 -8.66 19.68
N ALA A 155 -3.46 -9.27 18.52
CA ALA A 155 -2.31 -9.81 17.82
C ALA A 155 -1.55 -8.67 17.12
N HIS A 156 -0.36 -8.34 17.60
CA HIS A 156 0.56 -7.46 16.88
C HIS A 156 1.39 -8.29 15.91
N VAL A 157 1.18 -8.07 14.61
CA VAL A 157 1.92 -8.75 13.55
C VAL A 157 2.91 -7.78 12.94
N ALA A 158 4.20 -8.13 12.97
CA ALA A 158 5.24 -7.40 12.26
C ALA A 158 5.67 -8.16 11.00
N LEU A 159 5.52 -7.54 9.84
CA LEU A 159 5.91 -8.10 8.56
C LEU A 159 7.25 -7.51 8.11
N PHE A 160 8.29 -8.33 8.06
CA PHE A 160 9.61 -7.95 7.56
C PHE A 160 9.77 -8.42 6.11
N VAL A 161 9.98 -7.47 5.21
CA VAL A 161 10.15 -7.74 3.78
C VAL A 161 11.60 -7.51 3.39
N ASN A 162 12.32 -8.57 3.03
CA ASN A 162 13.68 -8.46 2.52
C ASN A 162 13.65 -8.28 0.99
N LEU A 163 14.13 -7.14 0.51
CA LEU A 163 14.23 -6.79 -0.91
C LEU A 163 15.67 -6.91 -1.44
N ASP A 164 16.60 -7.37 -0.60
CA ASP A 164 17.99 -7.55 -1.01
C ASP A 164 18.12 -8.78 -1.91
N THR A 165 18.63 -8.59 -3.12
CA THR A 165 18.85 -9.64 -4.09
C THR A 165 20.35 -9.76 -4.33
N ARG A 166 20.96 -10.82 -3.82
CA ARG A 166 22.41 -11.07 -3.92
C ARG A 166 22.93 -11.32 -5.36
N LYS A 167 22.04 -11.50 -6.33
CA LYS A 167 22.44 -11.74 -7.74
C LYS A 167 22.33 -10.44 -8.53
N PRO A 168 23.40 -10.01 -9.21
CA PRO A 168 23.33 -8.94 -10.20
C PRO A 168 22.49 -9.43 -11.38
N GLY A 169 21.37 -8.81 -11.64
CA GLY A 169 20.45 -9.13 -12.71
C GLY A 169 19.15 -8.33 -12.61
N ASN A 170 18.28 -8.48 -13.60
CA ASN A 170 16.98 -7.81 -13.60
C ASN A 170 16.06 -8.46 -12.53
N THR A 171 16.24 -8.06 -11.28
CA THR A 171 15.50 -8.58 -10.11
C THR A 171 14.24 -7.75 -9.80
N ASP A 172 13.93 -6.77 -10.63
CA ASP A 172 12.78 -5.87 -10.43
C ASP A 172 11.46 -6.64 -10.38
N HIS A 173 11.32 -7.65 -11.26
CA HIS A 173 10.12 -8.49 -11.25
C HIS A 173 9.96 -9.26 -9.94
N LEU A 174 11.05 -9.77 -9.37
CA LEU A 174 11.02 -10.49 -8.08
C LEU A 174 10.65 -9.54 -6.94
N LYS A 175 11.21 -8.35 -6.92
CA LYS A 175 10.88 -7.31 -5.94
C LYS A 175 9.41 -6.91 -6.02
N GLU A 176 8.88 -6.72 -7.24
CA GLU A 176 7.46 -6.43 -7.46
C GLU A 176 6.57 -7.56 -6.94
N TYR A 177 6.96 -8.81 -7.17
CA TYR A 177 6.20 -9.96 -6.72
C TYR A 177 6.19 -10.08 -5.18
N ILE A 178 7.35 -9.92 -4.53
CA ILE A 178 7.47 -9.93 -3.07
C ILE A 178 6.60 -8.83 -2.44
N LEU A 179 6.62 -7.63 -3.00
CA LEU A 179 5.80 -6.52 -2.50
C LEU A 179 4.31 -6.72 -2.75
N SER A 180 3.93 -7.42 -3.83
CA SER A 180 2.55 -7.81 -4.08
C SER A 180 2.05 -8.84 -3.06
N ILE A 181 2.89 -9.80 -2.67
CA ILE A 181 2.60 -10.74 -1.59
C ILE A 181 2.42 -9.98 -0.27
N ALA A 182 3.37 -9.11 0.08
CA ALA A 182 3.32 -8.34 1.32
C ALA A 182 2.06 -7.46 1.39
N ALA A 183 1.71 -6.76 0.32
CA ALA A 183 0.50 -5.95 0.25
C ALA A 183 -0.78 -6.79 0.42
N THR A 184 -0.82 -7.98 -0.18
CA THR A 184 -1.96 -8.90 -0.06
C THR A 184 -2.09 -9.40 1.37
N LEU A 185 -0.99 -9.78 2.03
CA LEU A 185 -0.99 -10.21 3.43
C LEU A 185 -1.46 -9.09 4.37
N ILE A 186 -0.97 -7.87 4.19
CA ILE A 186 -1.38 -6.71 4.99
C ILE A 186 -2.88 -6.46 4.83
N GLN A 187 -3.40 -6.51 3.60
CA GLN A 187 -4.82 -6.30 3.35
C GLN A 187 -5.68 -7.37 4.00
N GLN A 188 -5.26 -8.63 3.96
CA GLN A 188 -6.00 -9.73 4.59
C GLN A 188 -5.96 -9.64 6.11
N LEU A 189 -4.79 -9.31 6.71
CA LEU A 189 -4.67 -9.11 8.15
C LEU A 189 -5.51 -7.93 8.66
N ASN A 190 -5.72 -6.91 7.84
CA ASN A 190 -6.55 -5.75 8.20
C ASN A 190 -8.06 -6.02 8.10
N ASN A 191 -8.44 -7.09 7.40
CA ASN A 191 -9.83 -7.50 7.23
C ASN A 191 -10.29 -8.52 8.31
N HIS A 192 -9.38 -8.98 9.14
CA HIS A 192 -9.62 -9.85 10.30
C HIS A 192 -9.58 -9.07 11.60
#